data_fb793bc770c0f459c28f5a689fa93d85
#
_entry.id   fb793bc770c0f459c28f5a689fa93d85
#
_cell.length_a   1.000
_cell.length_b   1.000
_cell.length_c   1.000
_cell.angle_alpha   90.00
_cell.angle_beta   90.00
_cell.angle_gamma   90.00
#
_symmetry.space_group_name_H-M   'P 1'
#
loop_
_entity.id
_entity.type
_entity.pdbx_description
1 polymer ?
#
loop_
_entity_poly.entity_id
_entity_poly.type
_entity_poly.pdbx_seq_one_letter_code
_entity_poly.pdbx_strand_id
1 'polypeptide(L)'
;MKEPLRRIVKIHNKYYDITNFAHPGGPIAIMAANRRDATALFESHHPFSDRAMMNDILKKYEMHEECEKCENYLLPGEKENGAIFDWEETLKSDFTVEVRDKVNKHFAEKAKERGTSFSEATKATPQKWCEWGCFTGAAAWSFYAMLYSQSIFWSWLNMLLFPAFYWMSGSMFHDGSHFAVSCDWRINLGMQYMYRIMVSPYYWLHQHIIGHHPYTNVHNKDPDLTHESLFAKDIKNNRVRYSENTEWKPLHIGQEKRYYPVSSFVFLSLSLLQPLECIFTNIYNKCVYIVPANLKLYLFNVLDILLYLFIVFVLPFQIWTPFYAIKHAILPYYLLSIIFIFNSSANHLHKDSVKGQNKNWYIHQVTTSNNFGSHWPHYYTSIGLNYQIEHHLFPTVNHCHLRDIQPIVKSLCEKYGILYHHTGGYKEALIGVYDHLREMGKKPVTN
;
A
#
# COMPACT_ATOMS: atom_id res chain seq x y z
N MET A 1 -37.27 3.03 13.80
CA MET A 1 -36.10 2.36 13.21
C MET A 1 -35.26 3.47 12.62
N LYS A 2 -33.96 3.60 12.99
CA LYS A 2 -33.06 4.52 12.30
C LYS A 2 -32.87 3.99 10.88
N GLU A 3 -33.08 4.85 9.89
CA GLU A 3 -32.77 4.48 8.49
C GLU A 3 -31.36 3.88 8.42
N PRO A 4 -31.15 2.80 7.65
CA PRO A 4 -29.82 2.26 7.45
C PRO A 4 -28.93 3.37 6.88
N LEU A 5 -27.77 3.57 7.47
CA LEU A 5 -26.80 4.58 7.00
C LEU A 5 -26.53 4.33 5.52
N ARG A 6 -26.95 5.25 4.65
CA ARG A 6 -26.68 5.19 3.22
C ARG A 6 -25.19 5.12 2.96
N ARG A 7 -24.77 4.30 1.99
CA ARG A 7 -23.41 4.18 1.49
C ARG A 7 -23.32 4.90 0.16
N ILE A 8 -22.85 6.12 0.20
CA ILE A 8 -22.73 6.96 -0.99
C ILE A 8 -21.29 7.01 -1.45
N VAL A 9 -21.07 6.88 -2.75
CA VAL A 9 -19.75 7.00 -3.39
C VAL A 9 -19.84 8.00 -4.54
N LYS A 10 -18.76 8.76 -4.76
CA LYS A 10 -18.58 9.60 -5.94
C LYS A 10 -17.61 8.91 -6.90
N ILE A 11 -17.97 8.80 -8.19
CA ILE A 11 -17.14 8.29 -9.28
C ILE A 11 -17.38 9.19 -10.50
N HIS A 12 -16.33 9.75 -11.11
CA HIS A 12 -16.40 10.63 -12.27
C HIS A 12 -17.43 11.76 -12.13
N ASN A 13 -17.39 12.46 -10.98
CA ASN A 13 -18.31 13.56 -10.67
C ASN A 13 -19.80 13.18 -10.55
N LYS A 14 -20.14 11.89 -10.55
CA LYS A 14 -21.48 11.37 -10.28
C LYS A 14 -21.54 10.66 -8.94
N TYR A 15 -22.71 10.68 -8.31
CA TYR A 15 -22.95 10.05 -7.01
C TYR A 15 -23.81 8.80 -7.16
N TYR A 16 -23.45 7.77 -6.39
CA TYR A 16 -24.10 6.47 -6.45
C TYR A 16 -24.43 5.97 -5.05
N ASP A 17 -25.68 5.50 -4.85
CA ASP A 17 -26.08 4.83 -3.62
C ASP A 17 -25.82 3.33 -3.71
N ILE A 18 -24.69 2.91 -3.13
CA ILE A 18 -24.22 1.53 -3.15
C ILE A 18 -24.65 0.73 -1.90
N THR A 19 -25.63 1.22 -1.13
CA THR A 19 -26.07 0.60 0.13
C THR A 19 -26.43 -0.87 -0.05
N ASN A 20 -27.12 -1.21 -1.15
CA ASN A 20 -27.59 -2.56 -1.46
C ASN A 20 -26.78 -3.24 -2.58
N PHE A 21 -25.66 -2.65 -2.98
CA PHE A 21 -24.82 -3.24 -4.04
C PHE A 21 -23.94 -4.35 -3.46
N ALA A 22 -24.05 -5.56 -4.04
CA ALA A 22 -23.17 -6.68 -3.74
C ALA A 22 -21.97 -6.69 -4.72
N HIS A 23 -20.85 -6.13 -4.28
CA HIS A 23 -19.64 -6.05 -5.11
C HIS A 23 -18.95 -7.43 -5.21
N PRO A 24 -18.51 -7.88 -6.41
CA PRO A 24 -17.78 -9.14 -6.57
C PRO A 24 -16.50 -9.23 -5.71
N GLY A 25 -15.80 -8.09 -5.48
CA GLY A 25 -14.66 -7.98 -4.56
C GLY A 25 -15.04 -8.01 -3.07
N GLY A 26 -16.31 -8.27 -2.75
CA GLY A 26 -16.81 -8.42 -1.37
C GLY A 26 -17.01 -7.11 -0.63
N PRO A 27 -17.32 -7.20 0.68
CA PRO A 27 -17.68 -6.05 1.50
C PRO A 27 -16.51 -5.06 1.72
N ILE A 28 -15.26 -5.51 1.57
CA ILE A 28 -14.08 -4.65 1.72
C ILE A 28 -14.02 -3.60 0.62
N ALA A 29 -14.32 -3.96 -0.63
CA ALA A 29 -14.36 -3.02 -1.74
C ALA A 29 -15.40 -1.90 -1.51
N ILE A 30 -16.59 -2.28 -1.01
CA ILE A 30 -17.64 -1.30 -0.62
C ILE A 30 -17.18 -0.43 0.55
N MET A 31 -16.53 -1.01 1.55
CA MET A 31 -16.01 -0.27 2.70
C MET A 31 -14.93 0.76 2.28
N ALA A 32 -14.05 0.37 1.37
CA ALA A 32 -13.00 1.26 0.85
C ALA A 32 -13.58 2.46 0.09
N ALA A 33 -14.66 2.27 -0.68
CA ALA A 33 -15.28 3.32 -1.49
C ALA A 33 -16.28 4.19 -0.72
N ASN A 34 -16.81 3.72 0.42
CA ASN A 34 -17.93 4.37 1.12
C ASN A 34 -17.59 5.79 1.57
N ARG A 35 -18.45 6.75 1.20
CA ARG A 35 -18.35 8.18 1.52
C ARG A 35 -17.09 8.87 0.97
N ARG A 36 -16.57 8.39 -0.16
CA ARG A 36 -15.36 8.91 -0.82
C ARG A 36 -15.60 9.34 -2.25
N ASP A 37 -14.72 10.21 -2.75
CA ASP A 37 -14.44 10.27 -4.18
C ASP A 37 -13.54 9.07 -4.53
N ALA A 38 -14.17 7.99 -4.96
CA ALA A 38 -13.50 6.73 -5.24
C ALA A 38 -13.07 6.62 -6.72
N THR A 39 -13.02 7.70 -7.49
CA THR A 39 -12.67 7.65 -8.92
C THR A 39 -11.32 6.98 -9.15
N ALA A 40 -10.27 7.42 -8.46
CA ALA A 40 -8.93 6.82 -8.60
C ALA A 40 -8.89 5.35 -8.15
N LEU A 41 -9.58 5.03 -7.06
CA LEU A 41 -9.69 3.66 -6.55
C LEU A 41 -10.46 2.75 -7.53
N PHE A 42 -11.55 3.26 -8.12
CA PHE A 42 -12.35 2.57 -9.11
C PHE A 42 -11.53 2.27 -10.38
N GLU A 43 -10.86 3.27 -10.94
CA GLU A 43 -10.09 3.14 -12.17
C GLU A 43 -8.86 2.23 -12.01
N SER A 44 -8.16 2.32 -10.88
CA SER A 44 -6.97 1.50 -10.61
C SER A 44 -7.30 0.01 -10.42
N HIS A 45 -8.47 -0.31 -9.87
CA HIS A 45 -8.87 -1.69 -9.59
C HIS A 45 -9.70 -2.36 -10.70
N HIS A 46 -10.11 -1.60 -11.73
CA HIS A 46 -10.86 -2.10 -12.88
C HIS A 46 -10.17 -1.81 -14.23
N PRO A 47 -8.82 -1.97 -14.34
CA PRO A 47 -8.10 -1.58 -15.55
C PRO A 47 -8.50 -2.40 -16.79
N PHE A 48 -8.98 -3.63 -16.59
CA PHE A 48 -9.34 -4.57 -17.65
C PHE A 48 -10.85 -4.81 -17.79
N SER A 49 -11.67 -4.10 -17.03
CA SER A 49 -13.12 -4.31 -17.04
C SER A 49 -13.76 -3.70 -18.29
N ASP A 50 -14.81 -4.35 -18.77
CA ASP A 50 -15.65 -3.81 -19.86
C ASP A 50 -16.36 -2.54 -19.39
N ARG A 51 -16.06 -1.42 -20.07
CA ARG A 51 -16.59 -0.10 -19.74
C ARG A 51 -18.10 0.02 -19.94
N ALA A 52 -18.64 -0.61 -20.96
CA ALA A 52 -20.09 -0.59 -21.22
C ALA A 52 -20.83 -1.30 -20.07
N MET A 53 -20.37 -2.49 -19.71
CA MET A 53 -20.93 -3.24 -18.58
C MET A 53 -20.83 -2.47 -17.27
N MET A 54 -19.67 -1.83 -16.97
CA MET A 54 -19.48 -1.04 -15.77
C MET A 54 -20.43 0.15 -15.69
N ASN A 55 -20.59 0.87 -16.81
CA ASN A 55 -21.52 1.99 -16.90
C ASN A 55 -22.97 1.57 -16.70
N ASP A 56 -23.37 0.42 -17.25
CA ASP A 56 -24.75 -0.12 -17.08
C ASP A 56 -25.03 -0.55 -15.63
N ILE A 57 -24.01 -1.05 -14.92
CA ILE A 57 -24.10 -1.31 -13.47
C ILE A 57 -24.25 0.01 -12.71
N LEU A 58 -23.36 0.97 -12.93
CA LEU A 58 -23.37 2.24 -12.24
C LEU A 58 -24.69 3.01 -12.41
N LYS A 59 -25.27 3.03 -13.62
CA LYS A 59 -26.58 3.68 -13.89
C LYS A 59 -27.70 3.21 -12.97
N LYS A 60 -27.67 1.95 -12.52
CA LYS A 60 -28.70 1.41 -11.61
C LYS A 60 -28.67 1.99 -10.22
N TYR A 61 -27.55 2.56 -9.83
CA TYR A 61 -27.28 3.12 -8.50
C TYR A 61 -27.07 4.63 -8.53
N GLU A 62 -27.15 5.27 -9.72
CA GLU A 62 -26.92 6.71 -9.91
C GLU A 62 -27.98 7.51 -9.15
N MET A 63 -27.54 8.51 -8.40
CA MET A 63 -28.40 9.42 -7.66
C MET A 63 -28.71 10.63 -8.52
N HIS A 64 -29.98 11.01 -8.58
CA HIS A 64 -30.47 12.19 -9.32
C HIS A 64 -30.77 13.38 -8.38
N GLU A 65 -30.29 13.32 -7.13
CA GLU A 65 -30.40 14.42 -6.17
C GLU A 65 -29.44 15.56 -6.55
N GLU A 66 -29.76 16.79 -6.10
CA GLU A 66 -28.89 17.96 -6.31
C GLU A 66 -27.46 17.72 -5.77
N CYS A 67 -26.46 18.08 -6.55
CA CYS A 67 -25.04 17.81 -6.31
C CYS A 67 -24.56 18.32 -4.93
N GLU A 68 -25.04 19.50 -4.48
CA GLU A 68 -24.69 20.09 -3.18
C GLU A 68 -25.13 19.22 -1.98
N LYS A 69 -26.29 18.56 -2.06
CA LYS A 69 -26.73 17.64 -1.01
C LYS A 69 -25.88 16.37 -0.97
N CYS A 70 -25.50 15.87 -2.16
CA CYS A 70 -24.68 14.68 -2.28
C CYS A 70 -23.26 14.87 -1.72
N GLU A 71 -22.67 16.04 -1.88
CA GLU A 71 -21.35 16.35 -1.32
C GLU A 71 -21.28 16.25 0.22
N ASN A 72 -22.39 16.48 0.90
CA ASN A 72 -22.44 16.37 2.36
C ASN A 72 -22.35 14.92 2.86
N TYR A 73 -22.54 13.93 1.98
CA TYR A 73 -22.31 12.52 2.32
C TYR A 73 -20.82 12.14 2.30
N LEU A 74 -19.96 12.87 1.62
CA LEU A 74 -18.54 12.58 1.56
C LEU A 74 -17.84 12.90 2.89
N LEU A 75 -16.78 12.16 3.18
CA LEU A 75 -15.89 12.45 4.31
C LEU A 75 -15.16 13.80 4.09
N PRO A 76 -14.75 14.48 5.16
CA PRO A 76 -13.89 15.66 5.04
C PRO A 76 -12.64 15.34 4.20
N GLY A 77 -12.20 16.28 3.37
CA GLY A 77 -11.04 16.11 2.47
C GLY A 77 -11.31 15.34 1.18
N GLU A 78 -12.45 14.63 1.05
CA GLU A 78 -12.77 13.88 -0.17
C GLU A 78 -13.35 14.78 -1.28
N LYS A 79 -13.92 15.91 -0.93
CA LYS A 79 -14.49 16.88 -1.90
C LYS A 79 -13.45 17.43 -2.88
N GLU A 80 -12.21 17.57 -2.44
CA GLU A 80 -11.11 18.14 -3.22
C GLU A 80 -10.39 17.10 -4.12
N ASN A 81 -10.65 15.80 -3.93
CA ASN A 81 -9.94 14.73 -4.64
C ASN A 81 -10.19 14.77 -6.15
N GLY A 82 -11.38 15.17 -6.59
CA GLY A 82 -11.74 15.26 -7.99
C GLY A 82 -10.89 16.24 -8.82
N ALA A 83 -10.23 17.20 -8.18
CA ALA A 83 -9.35 18.19 -8.83
C ALA A 83 -7.88 17.73 -8.96
N ILE A 84 -7.50 16.60 -8.36
CA ILE A 84 -6.11 16.12 -8.37
C ILE A 84 -5.74 15.62 -9.75
N PHE A 85 -6.57 14.78 -10.37
CA PHE A 85 -6.35 14.21 -11.69
C PHE A 85 -7.42 14.64 -12.69
N ASP A 86 -7.01 14.82 -13.93
CA ASP A 86 -7.92 14.99 -15.06
C ASP A 86 -8.29 13.63 -15.63
N TRP A 87 -9.42 13.09 -15.18
CA TRP A 87 -9.86 11.75 -15.58
C TRP A 87 -10.38 11.71 -17.02
N GLU A 88 -10.90 12.82 -17.56
CA GLU A 88 -11.34 12.86 -18.96
C GLU A 88 -10.14 12.76 -19.90
N GLU A 89 -9.10 13.54 -19.67
CA GLU A 89 -7.84 13.45 -20.40
C GLU A 89 -7.16 12.11 -20.15
N THR A 90 -7.08 11.66 -18.87
CA THR A 90 -6.43 10.40 -18.51
C THR A 90 -6.97 9.22 -19.32
N LEU A 91 -8.29 9.07 -19.39
CA LEU A 91 -8.91 7.92 -20.07
C LEU A 91 -8.86 7.99 -21.59
N LYS A 92 -8.65 9.19 -22.16
CA LYS A 92 -8.55 9.41 -23.62
C LYS A 92 -7.09 9.43 -24.10
N SER A 93 -6.11 9.55 -23.22
CA SER A 93 -4.71 9.67 -23.64
C SER A 93 -4.22 8.40 -24.32
N ASP A 94 -3.48 8.56 -25.41
CA ASP A 94 -2.95 7.44 -26.20
C ASP A 94 -2.09 6.50 -25.35
N PHE A 95 -1.28 7.04 -24.43
CA PHE A 95 -0.49 6.23 -23.53
C PHE A 95 -1.37 5.32 -22.64
N THR A 96 -2.41 5.89 -22.03
CA THR A 96 -3.33 5.15 -21.15
C THR A 96 -4.05 4.05 -21.90
N VAL A 97 -4.57 4.36 -23.08
CA VAL A 97 -5.28 3.39 -23.93
C VAL A 97 -4.34 2.27 -24.34
N GLU A 98 -3.16 2.61 -24.87
CA GLU A 98 -2.24 1.61 -25.41
C GLU A 98 -1.62 0.72 -24.31
N VAL A 99 -1.29 1.27 -23.12
CA VAL A 99 -0.72 0.46 -22.03
C VAL A 99 -1.75 -0.53 -21.49
N ARG A 100 -3.00 -0.12 -21.33
CA ARG A 100 -4.09 -1.01 -20.93
C ARG A 100 -4.34 -2.10 -21.96
N ASP A 101 -4.42 -1.74 -23.23
CA ASP A 101 -4.70 -2.68 -24.32
C ASP A 101 -3.60 -3.73 -24.48
N LYS A 102 -2.32 -3.32 -24.43
CA LYS A 102 -1.21 -4.26 -24.56
C LYS A 102 -1.09 -5.20 -23.36
N VAL A 103 -1.28 -4.69 -22.14
CA VAL A 103 -1.28 -5.55 -20.96
C VAL A 103 -2.51 -6.45 -20.93
N ASN A 104 -3.69 -5.97 -21.33
CA ASN A 104 -4.89 -6.80 -21.50
C ASN A 104 -4.65 -7.93 -22.51
N LYS A 105 -4.09 -7.62 -23.68
CA LYS A 105 -3.74 -8.64 -24.70
C LYS A 105 -2.78 -9.68 -24.16
N HIS A 106 -1.73 -9.27 -23.43
CA HIS A 106 -0.77 -10.17 -22.80
C HIS A 106 -1.48 -11.19 -21.87
N PHE A 107 -2.38 -10.72 -20.98
CA PHE A 107 -3.10 -11.63 -20.10
C PHE A 107 -4.17 -12.45 -20.81
N ALA A 108 -4.78 -11.97 -21.87
CA ALA A 108 -5.70 -12.74 -22.70
C ALA A 108 -4.97 -13.92 -23.40
N GLU A 109 -3.77 -13.70 -23.94
CA GLU A 109 -2.92 -14.73 -24.51
C GLU A 109 -2.51 -15.75 -23.44
N LYS A 110 -2.04 -15.27 -22.28
CA LYS A 110 -1.67 -16.12 -21.13
C LYS A 110 -2.82 -16.97 -20.61
N ALA A 111 -4.03 -16.42 -20.54
CA ALA A 111 -5.25 -17.16 -20.18
C ALA A 111 -5.54 -18.30 -21.18
N LYS A 112 -5.43 -18.00 -22.47
CA LYS A 112 -5.60 -19.01 -23.55
C LYS A 112 -4.55 -20.12 -23.47
N GLU A 113 -3.30 -19.78 -23.29
CA GLU A 113 -2.19 -20.73 -23.15
C GLU A 113 -2.37 -21.67 -21.93
N ARG A 114 -2.88 -21.13 -20.82
CA ARG A 114 -3.10 -21.89 -19.58
C ARG A 114 -4.45 -22.60 -19.51
N GLY A 115 -5.36 -22.33 -20.44
CA GLY A 115 -6.73 -22.86 -20.40
C GLY A 115 -7.53 -22.33 -19.20
N THR A 116 -7.28 -21.10 -18.75
CA THR A 116 -7.92 -20.47 -17.59
C THR A 116 -8.74 -19.25 -18.01
N SER A 117 -9.52 -18.69 -17.09
CA SER A 117 -10.15 -17.40 -17.32
C SER A 117 -9.12 -16.26 -17.33
N PHE A 118 -9.47 -15.13 -17.97
CA PHE A 118 -8.65 -13.92 -17.94
C PHE A 118 -8.34 -13.47 -16.49
N SER A 119 -9.36 -13.46 -15.64
CA SER A 119 -9.19 -13.06 -14.24
C SER A 119 -8.20 -13.97 -13.48
N GLU A 120 -8.25 -15.28 -13.69
CA GLU A 120 -7.31 -16.23 -13.08
C GLU A 120 -5.88 -16.03 -13.60
N ALA A 121 -5.71 -15.70 -14.88
CA ALA A 121 -4.39 -15.47 -15.47
C ALA A 121 -3.63 -14.30 -14.83
N THR A 122 -4.33 -13.36 -14.17
CA THR A 122 -3.76 -12.24 -13.43
C THR A 122 -3.44 -12.54 -11.96
N LYS A 123 -3.87 -13.70 -11.44
CA LYS A 123 -3.74 -14.08 -10.01
C LYS A 123 -2.51 -14.95 -9.76
N ALA A 124 -2.29 -15.28 -8.48
CA ALA A 124 -1.17 -16.08 -8.05
C ALA A 124 -1.12 -17.45 -8.73
N THR A 125 0.06 -17.82 -9.24
CA THR A 125 0.26 -19.13 -9.87
C THR A 125 0.38 -20.24 -8.82
N PRO A 126 0.16 -21.53 -9.19
CA PRO A 126 0.42 -22.66 -8.29
C PRO A 126 1.83 -22.66 -7.71
N GLN A 127 2.85 -22.31 -8.54
CA GLN A 127 4.21 -22.14 -8.07
C GLN A 127 4.30 -21.09 -6.96
N LYS A 128 3.63 -19.94 -7.14
CA LYS A 128 3.64 -18.87 -6.13
C LYS A 128 2.98 -19.30 -4.82
N TRP A 129 1.93 -20.10 -4.88
CA TRP A 129 1.33 -20.70 -3.71
C TRP A 129 2.29 -21.63 -2.96
N CYS A 130 3.07 -22.47 -3.68
CA CYS A 130 4.09 -23.31 -3.07
C CYS A 130 5.19 -22.46 -2.42
N GLU A 131 5.68 -21.41 -3.08
CA GLU A 131 6.68 -20.49 -2.52
C GLU A 131 6.19 -19.87 -1.21
N TRP A 132 4.96 -19.37 -1.17
CA TRP A 132 4.35 -18.82 0.04
C TRP A 132 4.22 -19.85 1.15
N GLY A 133 3.83 -21.07 0.84
CA GLY A 133 3.77 -22.18 1.78
C GLY A 133 5.13 -22.46 2.42
N CYS A 134 6.19 -22.53 1.60
CA CYS A 134 7.56 -22.74 2.08
C CYS A 134 8.04 -21.59 2.99
N PHE A 135 7.87 -20.34 2.57
CA PHE A 135 8.29 -19.19 3.38
C PHE A 135 7.48 -19.04 4.67
N THR A 136 6.18 -19.28 4.62
CA THR A 136 5.32 -19.26 5.81
C THR A 136 5.71 -20.36 6.79
N GLY A 137 5.98 -21.58 6.30
CA GLY A 137 6.46 -22.67 7.12
C GLY A 137 7.82 -22.38 7.76
N ALA A 138 8.75 -21.81 6.98
CA ALA A 138 10.07 -21.40 7.48
C ALA A 138 9.96 -20.26 8.50
N ALA A 139 9.07 -19.28 8.30
CA ALA A 139 8.82 -18.21 9.24
C ALA A 139 8.21 -18.73 10.55
N ALA A 140 7.20 -19.62 10.46
CA ALA A 140 6.57 -20.23 11.63
C ALA A 140 7.58 -21.07 12.43
N TRP A 141 8.40 -21.88 11.76
CA TRP A 141 9.48 -22.63 12.38
C TRP A 141 10.49 -21.71 13.05
N SER A 142 10.98 -20.69 12.36
CA SER A 142 11.95 -19.74 12.91
C SER A 142 11.40 -18.99 14.12
N PHE A 143 10.10 -18.60 14.08
CA PHE A 143 9.43 -17.98 15.22
C PHE A 143 9.37 -18.93 16.43
N TYR A 144 8.97 -20.19 16.20
CA TYR A 144 8.94 -21.19 17.26
C TYR A 144 10.34 -21.44 17.84
N ALA A 145 11.34 -21.67 16.98
CA ALA A 145 12.72 -21.96 17.41
C ALA A 145 13.37 -20.75 18.11
N MET A 146 13.06 -19.54 17.69
CA MET A 146 13.46 -18.29 18.35
C MET A 146 12.98 -18.25 19.81
N LEU A 147 11.72 -18.65 20.06
CA LEU A 147 11.12 -18.56 21.38
C LEU A 147 11.46 -19.75 22.29
N TYR A 148 11.49 -20.97 21.75
CA TYR A 148 11.51 -22.19 22.56
C TYR A 148 12.82 -23.00 22.50
N SER A 149 13.81 -22.58 21.68
CA SER A 149 15.09 -23.30 21.63
C SER A 149 15.85 -23.20 22.98
N GLN A 150 16.27 -24.33 23.49
CA GLN A 150 17.14 -24.41 24.70
C GLN A 150 18.57 -23.88 24.41
N SER A 151 18.98 -23.87 23.15
CA SER A 151 20.27 -23.34 22.69
C SER A 151 20.17 -21.85 22.42
N ILE A 152 20.96 -21.06 23.12
CA ILE A 152 21.07 -19.61 22.88
C ILE A 152 21.48 -19.34 21.42
N PHE A 153 22.42 -20.11 20.86
CA PHE A 153 22.84 -19.95 19.46
C PHE A 153 21.65 -20.11 18.50
N TRP A 154 20.88 -21.19 18.61
CA TRP A 154 19.74 -21.43 17.73
C TRP A 154 18.61 -20.40 17.92
N SER A 155 18.37 -19.97 19.16
CA SER A 155 17.42 -18.88 19.43
C SER A 155 17.83 -17.59 18.72
N TRP A 156 19.10 -17.18 18.81
CA TRP A 156 19.61 -15.99 18.14
C TRP A 156 19.60 -16.11 16.60
N LEU A 157 20.02 -17.25 16.09
CA LEU A 157 19.99 -17.48 14.62
C LEU A 157 18.57 -17.33 14.07
N ASN A 158 17.59 -17.94 14.75
CA ASN A 158 16.21 -17.86 14.31
C ASN A 158 15.60 -16.46 14.54
N MET A 159 16.08 -15.67 15.49
CA MET A 159 15.72 -14.26 15.66
C MET A 159 16.13 -13.40 14.44
N LEU A 160 17.19 -13.77 13.73
CA LEU A 160 17.61 -13.13 12.47
C LEU A 160 16.88 -13.70 11.25
N LEU A 161 16.59 -15.01 11.24
CA LEU A 161 15.94 -15.69 10.12
C LEU A 161 14.44 -15.42 10.04
N PHE A 162 13.76 -15.30 11.19
CA PHE A 162 12.31 -15.05 11.24
C PHE A 162 11.90 -13.79 10.47
N PRO A 163 12.50 -12.61 10.66
CA PRO A 163 12.14 -11.41 9.89
C PRO A 163 12.29 -11.59 8.39
N ALA A 164 13.34 -12.30 7.94
CA ALA A 164 13.59 -12.54 6.52
C ALA A 164 12.51 -13.44 5.89
N PHE A 165 12.22 -14.59 6.50
CA PHE A 165 11.20 -15.50 5.99
C PHE A 165 9.78 -14.93 6.11
N TYR A 166 9.51 -14.23 7.21
CA TYR A 166 8.23 -13.57 7.42
C TYR A 166 8.02 -12.46 6.39
N TRP A 167 9.05 -11.69 6.05
CA TRP A 167 9.01 -10.70 4.99
C TRP A 167 8.74 -11.35 3.63
N MET A 168 9.49 -12.41 3.26
CA MET A 168 9.32 -13.08 1.96
C MET A 168 7.92 -13.68 1.79
N SER A 169 7.30 -14.12 2.88
CA SER A 169 5.92 -14.57 2.86
C SER A 169 4.90 -13.40 2.89
N GLY A 170 5.32 -12.21 3.29
CA GLY A 170 4.49 -11.00 3.43
C GLY A 170 3.86 -10.50 2.14
N SER A 171 4.37 -10.91 0.98
CA SER A 171 3.72 -10.62 -0.30
C SER A 171 2.29 -11.16 -0.42
N MET A 172 1.93 -12.25 0.30
CA MET A 172 0.53 -12.71 0.37
C MET A 172 -0.39 -11.66 0.97
N PHE A 173 0.04 -11.01 2.06
CA PHE A 173 -0.70 -9.94 2.71
C PHE A 173 -0.90 -8.76 1.76
N HIS A 174 0.19 -8.32 1.14
CA HIS A 174 0.21 -7.20 0.21
C HIS A 174 -0.70 -7.46 -1.00
N ASP A 175 -0.49 -8.57 -1.71
CA ASP A 175 -1.30 -8.94 -2.88
C ASP A 175 -2.76 -9.24 -2.50
N GLY A 176 -3.00 -9.79 -1.31
CA GLY A 176 -4.35 -9.99 -0.77
C GLY A 176 -5.10 -8.66 -0.60
N SER A 177 -4.41 -7.60 -0.17
CA SER A 177 -5.01 -6.27 -0.02
C SER A 177 -5.41 -5.65 -1.36
N HIS A 178 -4.72 -6.01 -2.44
CA HIS A 178 -5.02 -5.60 -3.81
C HIS A 178 -5.93 -6.54 -4.58
N PHE A 179 -6.53 -7.54 -3.94
CA PHE A 179 -7.33 -8.59 -4.61
C PHE A 179 -6.55 -9.36 -5.68
N ALA A 180 -5.22 -9.44 -5.56
CA ALA A 180 -4.33 -10.01 -6.55
C ALA A 180 -3.97 -11.48 -6.30
N VAL A 181 -4.32 -12.07 -5.15
CA VAL A 181 -4.03 -13.48 -4.84
C VAL A 181 -5.00 -14.43 -5.55
N SER A 182 -6.30 -14.16 -5.49
CA SER A 182 -7.37 -15.04 -5.98
C SER A 182 -8.54 -14.24 -6.54
N CYS A 183 -9.36 -14.88 -7.38
CA CYS A 183 -10.65 -14.35 -7.81
C CYS A 183 -11.71 -14.37 -6.67
N ASP A 184 -11.54 -15.22 -5.65
CA ASP A 184 -12.38 -15.20 -4.46
C ASP A 184 -11.87 -14.18 -3.43
N TRP A 185 -12.66 -13.14 -3.15
CA TRP A 185 -12.34 -12.11 -2.18
C TRP A 185 -12.09 -12.65 -0.76
N ARG A 186 -12.70 -13.79 -0.38
CA ARG A 186 -12.52 -14.41 0.95
C ARG A 186 -11.09 -14.91 1.13
N ILE A 187 -10.50 -15.46 0.05
CA ILE A 187 -9.10 -15.90 0.04
C ILE A 187 -8.19 -14.68 0.20
N ASN A 188 -8.42 -13.61 -0.59
CA ASN A 188 -7.64 -12.37 -0.47
C ASN A 188 -7.71 -11.79 0.96
N LEU A 189 -8.89 -11.79 1.57
CA LEU A 189 -9.07 -11.34 2.95
C LEU A 189 -8.35 -12.25 3.95
N GLY A 190 -8.46 -13.57 3.80
CA GLY A 190 -7.77 -14.55 4.65
C GLY A 190 -6.26 -14.37 4.63
N MET A 191 -5.67 -14.13 3.44
CA MET A 191 -4.24 -13.87 3.28
C MET A 191 -3.78 -12.62 4.04
N GLN A 192 -4.59 -11.56 4.04
CA GLN A 192 -4.29 -10.36 4.83
C GLN A 192 -4.23 -10.66 6.33
N TYR A 193 -5.16 -11.45 6.84
CA TYR A 193 -5.20 -11.76 8.28
C TYR A 193 -4.10 -12.71 8.78
N MET A 194 -3.44 -13.44 7.89
CA MET A 194 -2.27 -14.27 8.26
C MET A 194 -1.07 -13.42 8.72
N TYR A 195 -1.03 -12.14 8.37
CA TYR A 195 0.10 -11.24 8.63
C TYR A 195 -0.19 -10.13 9.64
N ARG A 196 -1.14 -10.31 10.53
CA ARG A 196 -1.59 -9.33 11.54
C ARG A 196 -0.48 -8.81 12.47
N ILE A 197 0.62 -9.54 12.62
CA ILE A 197 1.76 -9.11 13.46
C ILE A 197 2.50 -7.91 12.84
N MET A 198 2.42 -7.72 11.51
CA MET A 198 3.06 -6.58 10.84
C MET A 198 2.19 -5.33 10.87
N VAL A 199 0.91 -5.51 10.55
CA VAL A 199 -0.03 -4.40 10.46
C VAL A 199 -1.47 -4.93 10.49
N SER A 200 -2.39 -4.17 11.09
CA SER A 200 -3.81 -4.51 11.02
C SER A 200 -4.32 -4.36 9.58
N PRO A 201 -4.98 -5.38 8.98
CA PRO A 201 -5.53 -5.31 7.63
C PRO A 201 -6.49 -4.14 7.43
N TYR A 202 -7.25 -3.78 8.47
CA TYR A 202 -8.19 -2.65 8.41
C TYR A 202 -7.46 -1.31 8.23
N TYR A 203 -6.38 -1.07 9.00
CA TYR A 203 -5.62 0.17 8.90
C TYR A 203 -4.74 0.21 7.65
N TRP A 204 -4.21 -0.96 7.23
CA TRP A 204 -3.50 -1.09 5.96
C TRP A 204 -4.38 -0.73 4.76
N LEU A 205 -5.66 -1.11 4.76
CA LEU A 205 -6.61 -0.69 3.74
C LEU A 205 -6.64 0.84 3.60
N HIS A 206 -6.65 1.57 4.72
CA HIS A 206 -6.69 3.04 4.71
C HIS A 206 -5.34 3.66 4.30
N GLN A 207 -4.24 3.11 4.79
CA GLN A 207 -2.91 3.58 4.41
C GLN A 207 -2.62 3.30 2.93
N HIS A 208 -2.67 2.04 2.54
CA HIS A 208 -2.08 1.58 1.29
C HIS A 208 -3.04 1.66 0.11
N ILE A 209 -4.26 1.12 0.29
CA ILE A 209 -5.23 1.02 -0.81
C ILE A 209 -5.97 2.34 -1.05
N ILE A 210 -6.39 3.03 0.02
CA ILE A 210 -7.18 4.26 -0.09
C ILE A 210 -6.30 5.50 -0.20
N GLY A 211 -5.21 5.58 0.57
CA GLY A 211 -4.35 6.75 0.63
C GLY A 211 -3.20 6.71 -0.38
N HIS A 212 -2.32 5.70 -0.27
CA HIS A 212 -1.07 5.66 -1.02
C HIS A 212 -1.27 5.38 -2.52
N HIS A 213 -1.86 4.25 -2.91
CA HIS A 213 -1.99 3.86 -4.32
C HIS A 213 -2.72 4.87 -5.21
N PRO A 214 -3.88 5.41 -4.81
CA PRO A 214 -4.56 6.42 -5.63
C PRO A 214 -3.77 7.73 -5.76
N TYR A 215 -2.99 8.09 -4.72
CA TYR A 215 -2.42 9.42 -4.55
C TYR A 215 -0.92 9.41 -4.23
N THR A 216 -0.17 8.46 -4.78
CA THR A 216 1.27 8.28 -4.56
C THR A 216 2.04 9.60 -4.69
N ASN A 217 2.79 9.96 -3.67
CA ASN A 217 3.55 11.22 -3.59
C ASN A 217 2.71 12.51 -3.70
N VAL A 218 1.38 12.46 -3.59
CA VAL A 218 0.53 13.66 -3.52
C VAL A 218 0.52 14.20 -2.09
N HIS A 219 1.01 15.43 -1.92
CA HIS A 219 1.08 16.09 -0.62
C HIS A 219 -0.31 16.18 0.05
N ASN A 220 -0.40 15.90 1.34
CA ASN A 220 -1.62 15.85 2.16
C ASN A 220 -2.64 14.76 1.77
N LYS A 221 -2.30 13.84 0.86
CA LYS A 221 -3.16 12.71 0.47
C LYS A 221 -2.46 11.37 0.66
N ASP A 222 -1.15 11.30 0.32
CA ASP A 222 -0.35 10.10 0.54
C ASP A 222 0.10 10.02 2.01
N PRO A 223 -0.40 9.03 2.78
CA PRO A 223 -0.01 8.87 4.18
C PRO A 223 1.46 8.49 4.35
N ASP A 224 2.13 7.99 3.32
CA ASP A 224 3.54 7.62 3.37
C ASP A 224 4.46 8.85 3.44
N LEU A 225 3.97 10.01 3.02
CA LEU A 225 4.67 11.29 3.16
C LEU A 225 4.50 11.95 4.53
N THR A 226 3.68 11.38 5.40
CA THR A 226 3.33 12.00 6.68
C THR A 226 4.07 11.31 7.82
N HIS A 227 5.05 12.00 8.41
CA HIS A 227 5.84 11.54 9.55
C HIS A 227 5.68 12.49 10.74
N GLU A 228 4.44 12.68 11.15
CA GLU A 228 4.09 13.52 12.27
C GLU A 228 4.27 12.81 13.62
N SER A 229 4.38 13.58 14.69
CA SER A 229 4.24 13.00 16.02
C SER A 229 2.78 12.66 16.29
N LEU A 230 2.56 11.54 16.99
CA LEU A 230 1.25 11.20 17.55
C LEU A 230 0.64 12.44 18.23
N PHE A 231 -0.65 12.66 17.98
CA PHE A 231 -1.41 13.80 18.53
C PHE A 231 -0.98 15.19 18.01
N ALA A 232 -0.12 15.32 17.01
CA ALA A 232 0.06 16.58 16.30
C ALA A 232 -1.27 16.99 15.61
N LYS A 233 -1.58 18.28 15.66
CA LYS A 233 -2.88 18.78 15.16
C LYS A 233 -2.87 19.06 13.65
N ASP A 234 -1.71 19.21 13.05
CA ASP A 234 -1.58 19.52 11.61
C ASP A 234 -0.31 18.93 11.00
N ILE A 235 -0.35 18.74 9.67
CA ILE A 235 0.71 18.14 8.86
C ILE A 235 1.94 19.07 8.72
N LYS A 236 1.87 20.32 9.16
CA LYS A 236 2.95 21.31 9.00
C LYS A 236 4.21 20.96 9.77
N ASN A 237 4.15 20.01 10.71
CA ASN A 237 5.24 19.64 11.60
C ASN A 237 5.97 18.34 11.23
N ASN A 238 5.91 17.92 9.97
CA ASN A 238 6.57 16.70 9.50
C ASN A 238 8.03 16.62 9.97
N ARG A 239 8.41 15.49 10.57
CA ARG A 239 9.78 15.21 11.05
C ARG A 239 10.75 14.94 9.90
N VAL A 240 10.21 14.58 8.74
CA VAL A 240 10.96 14.34 7.52
C VAL A 240 10.39 15.23 6.43
N ARG A 241 11.27 15.95 5.74
CA ARG A 241 10.92 16.77 4.59
C ARG A 241 11.24 16.00 3.32
N TYR A 242 10.21 15.50 2.64
CA TYR A 242 10.32 14.75 1.39
C TYR A 242 10.22 15.64 0.15
N SER A 243 9.54 16.77 0.25
CA SER A 243 9.29 17.67 -0.88
C SER A 243 9.33 19.13 -0.45
N GLU A 244 9.38 20.02 -1.41
CA GLU A 244 9.32 21.47 -1.21
C GLU A 244 7.97 21.94 -0.65
N ASN A 245 6.91 21.12 -0.81
CA ASN A 245 5.58 21.39 -0.23
C ASN A 245 5.54 21.30 1.30
N THR A 246 6.53 20.65 1.92
CA THR A 246 6.68 20.65 3.39
C THR A 246 7.53 21.82 3.81
N GLU A 247 7.04 22.63 4.75
CA GLU A 247 7.79 23.76 5.31
C GLU A 247 9.11 23.29 5.91
N TRP A 248 10.20 23.96 5.56
CA TRP A 248 11.52 23.63 6.10
C TRP A 248 11.64 24.06 7.58
N LYS A 249 12.26 23.22 8.38
CA LYS A 249 12.56 23.46 9.80
C LYS A 249 14.00 23.03 10.13
N PRO A 250 14.64 23.61 11.15
CA PRO A 250 16.00 23.23 11.56
C PRO A 250 16.16 21.73 11.86
N LEU A 251 15.10 21.06 12.28
CA LEU A 251 15.10 19.60 12.54
C LEU A 251 15.35 18.78 11.26
N HIS A 252 15.17 19.33 10.06
CA HIS A 252 15.40 18.61 8.81
C HIS A 252 16.91 18.54 8.44
N ILE A 253 17.76 19.36 9.05
CA ILE A 253 19.22 19.29 8.85
C ILE A 253 19.72 17.91 9.29
N GLY A 254 20.40 17.20 8.38
CA GLY A 254 20.94 15.85 8.65
C GLY A 254 19.87 14.76 8.75
N GLN A 255 18.66 14.99 8.21
CA GLN A 255 17.58 13.99 8.22
C GLN A 255 17.95 12.69 7.49
N GLU A 256 18.81 12.76 6.47
CA GLU A 256 19.29 11.59 5.71
C GLU A 256 20.02 10.56 6.61
N LYS A 257 20.66 11.00 7.69
CA LYS A 257 21.35 10.14 8.64
C LYS A 257 20.42 9.52 9.67
N ARG A 258 19.31 10.21 9.99
CA ARG A 258 18.35 9.77 11.01
C ARG A 258 17.19 9.00 10.44
N TYR A 259 16.93 9.13 9.15
CA TYR A 259 15.76 8.56 8.49
C TYR A 259 15.62 7.07 8.76
N TYR A 260 16.60 6.26 8.38
CA TYR A 260 16.53 4.82 8.58
C TYR A 260 16.49 4.39 10.06
N PRO A 261 17.35 4.87 10.96
CA PRO A 261 17.28 4.53 12.37
C PRO A 261 15.92 4.83 13.01
N VAL A 262 15.31 5.97 12.69
CA VAL A 262 14.03 6.37 13.31
C VAL A 262 12.86 5.66 12.65
N SER A 263 12.85 5.52 11.32
CA SER A 263 11.78 4.85 10.58
C SER A 263 11.77 3.33 10.79
N SER A 264 12.86 2.76 11.32
CA SER A 264 12.95 1.32 11.63
C SER A 264 12.04 0.87 12.79
N PHE A 265 11.24 1.76 13.35
CA PHE A 265 10.14 1.43 14.26
C PHE A 265 8.76 1.48 13.59
N VAL A 266 8.72 1.46 12.24
CA VAL A 266 7.47 1.61 11.47
C VAL A 266 6.41 0.59 11.84
N PHE A 267 6.76 -0.69 12.08
CA PHE A 267 5.75 -1.69 12.46
C PHE A 267 5.16 -1.46 13.85
N LEU A 268 5.91 -0.89 14.79
CA LEU A 268 5.33 -0.40 16.04
C LEU A 268 4.30 0.71 15.77
N SER A 269 4.61 1.61 14.84
CA SER A 269 3.68 2.65 14.42
C SER A 269 2.43 2.07 13.75
N LEU A 270 2.60 1.22 12.74
CA LEU A 270 1.50 0.66 11.95
C LEU A 270 0.60 -0.30 12.74
N SER A 271 1.16 -1.04 13.71
CA SER A 271 0.42 -2.07 14.47
C SER A 271 -0.15 -1.57 15.79
N LEU A 272 0.35 -0.47 16.32
CA LEU A 272 -0.07 0.05 17.64
C LEU A 272 -0.42 1.54 17.60
N LEU A 273 0.52 2.40 17.21
CA LEU A 273 0.37 3.84 17.43
C LEU A 273 -0.70 4.45 16.51
N GLN A 274 -0.67 4.14 15.22
CA GLN A 274 -1.66 4.62 14.26
C GLN A 274 -3.06 4.03 14.52
N PRO A 275 -3.23 2.71 14.77
CA PRO A 275 -4.50 2.16 15.20
C PRO A 275 -5.09 2.84 16.43
N LEU A 276 -4.27 3.08 17.46
CA LEU A 276 -4.73 3.81 18.65
C LEU A 276 -5.20 5.23 18.31
N GLU A 277 -4.42 5.97 17.52
CA GLU A 277 -4.84 7.31 17.09
C GLU A 277 -6.14 7.29 16.31
N CYS A 278 -6.30 6.35 15.38
CA CYS A 278 -7.51 6.21 14.56
C CYS A 278 -8.77 5.90 15.39
N ILE A 279 -8.64 5.13 16.48
CA ILE A 279 -9.75 4.83 17.41
C ILE A 279 -10.34 6.12 17.99
N PHE A 280 -9.49 7.11 18.26
CA PHE A 280 -9.93 8.38 18.87
C PHE A 280 -10.28 9.47 17.85
N THR A 281 -9.63 9.47 16.69
CA THR A 281 -9.72 10.58 15.72
C THR A 281 -10.54 10.27 14.48
N ASN A 282 -10.70 8.99 14.12
CA ASN A 282 -11.22 8.54 12.83
C ASN A 282 -10.43 9.11 11.64
N ILE A 283 -9.13 9.37 11.82
CA ILE A 283 -8.24 9.84 10.77
C ILE A 283 -6.96 9.02 10.82
N TYR A 284 -6.56 8.44 9.69
CA TYR A 284 -5.29 7.74 9.54
C TYR A 284 -4.22 8.72 9.07
N ASN A 285 -3.13 8.79 9.83
CA ASN A 285 -1.94 9.57 9.52
C ASN A 285 -2.23 11.00 9.04
N LYS A 286 -3.21 11.68 9.65
CA LYS A 286 -3.68 13.06 9.41
C LYS A 286 -4.28 13.34 8.02
N CYS A 287 -4.26 12.41 7.09
CA CYS A 287 -4.70 12.68 5.72
C CYS A 287 -5.83 11.76 5.22
N VAL A 288 -5.99 10.55 5.77
CA VAL A 288 -7.05 9.63 5.34
C VAL A 288 -8.14 9.54 6.39
N TYR A 289 -9.30 10.13 6.10
CA TYR A 289 -10.46 10.05 6.98
C TYR A 289 -11.08 8.64 6.94
N ILE A 290 -11.51 8.15 8.09
CA ILE A 290 -12.09 6.83 8.26
C ILE A 290 -13.58 6.96 8.57
N VAL A 291 -14.42 6.19 7.91
CA VAL A 291 -15.83 6.06 8.30
C VAL A 291 -15.89 5.49 9.72
N PRO A 292 -16.57 6.16 10.68
CA PRO A 292 -16.64 5.68 12.05
C PRO A 292 -17.07 4.22 12.14
N ALA A 293 -16.28 3.40 12.84
CA ALA A 293 -16.53 1.97 12.98
C ALA A 293 -17.80 1.71 13.82
N ASN A 294 -18.60 0.72 13.41
CA ASN A 294 -19.62 0.18 14.30
C ASN A 294 -18.98 -0.60 15.45
N LEU A 295 -19.74 -0.89 16.50
CA LEU A 295 -19.22 -1.56 17.70
C LEU A 295 -18.48 -2.87 17.39
N LYS A 296 -18.98 -3.68 16.45
CA LYS A 296 -18.36 -4.95 16.07
C LYS A 296 -16.97 -4.74 15.46
N LEU A 297 -16.84 -3.82 14.51
CA LEU A 297 -15.57 -3.47 13.87
C LEU A 297 -14.61 -2.81 14.86
N TYR A 298 -15.12 -1.94 15.73
CA TYR A 298 -14.33 -1.34 16.80
C TYR A 298 -13.72 -2.39 17.74
N LEU A 299 -14.54 -3.32 18.24
CA LEU A 299 -14.06 -4.41 19.12
C LEU A 299 -13.05 -5.30 18.39
N PHE A 300 -13.26 -5.56 17.11
CA PHE A 300 -12.33 -6.34 16.30
C PHE A 300 -10.96 -5.64 16.18
N ASN A 301 -10.94 -4.33 15.92
CA ASN A 301 -9.70 -3.55 15.87
C ASN A 301 -8.97 -3.50 17.23
N VAL A 302 -9.71 -3.40 18.32
CA VAL A 302 -9.12 -3.49 19.68
C VAL A 302 -8.48 -4.86 19.92
N LEU A 303 -9.15 -5.95 19.51
CA LEU A 303 -8.58 -7.29 19.59
C LEU A 303 -7.30 -7.46 18.75
N ASP A 304 -7.21 -6.80 17.59
CA ASP A 304 -5.98 -6.79 16.77
C ASP A 304 -4.81 -6.17 17.54
N ILE A 305 -5.03 -5.04 18.19
CA ILE A 305 -4.01 -4.35 19.00
C ILE A 305 -3.59 -5.24 20.18
N LEU A 306 -4.56 -5.82 20.89
CA LEU A 306 -4.28 -6.71 22.03
C LEU A 306 -3.50 -7.95 21.62
N LEU A 307 -3.81 -8.56 20.48
CA LEU A 307 -3.07 -9.69 19.95
C LEU A 307 -1.64 -9.31 19.60
N TYR A 308 -1.42 -8.16 18.94
CA TYR A 308 -0.10 -7.64 18.67
C TYR A 308 0.71 -7.44 19.95
N LEU A 309 0.14 -6.77 20.96
CA LEU A 309 0.80 -6.55 22.25
C LEU A 309 1.13 -7.87 22.94
N PHE A 310 0.23 -8.85 22.91
CA PHE A 310 0.47 -10.16 23.49
C PHE A 310 1.64 -10.88 22.81
N ILE A 311 1.63 -10.99 21.49
CA ILE A 311 2.64 -11.75 20.73
C ILE A 311 4.02 -11.08 20.84
N VAL A 312 4.07 -9.76 20.74
CA VAL A 312 5.36 -9.03 20.67
C VAL A 312 5.92 -8.75 22.04
N PHE A 313 5.09 -8.33 23.01
CA PHE A 313 5.57 -7.82 24.28
C PHE A 313 5.25 -8.72 25.49
N VAL A 314 4.23 -9.58 25.43
CA VAL A 314 3.89 -10.45 26.59
C VAL A 314 4.49 -11.83 26.43
N LEU A 315 4.31 -12.47 25.29
CA LEU A 315 4.75 -13.86 25.08
C LEU A 315 6.25 -14.09 25.33
N PRO A 316 7.18 -13.23 24.89
CA PRO A 316 8.60 -13.41 25.20
C PRO A 316 8.91 -13.44 26.71
N PHE A 317 8.21 -12.63 27.52
CA PHE A 317 8.40 -12.59 28.98
C PHE A 317 7.81 -13.79 29.74
N GLN A 318 6.94 -14.57 29.06
CA GLN A 318 6.47 -15.85 29.62
C GLN A 318 7.52 -16.98 29.49
N ILE A 319 8.47 -16.79 28.54
CA ILE A 319 9.40 -17.85 28.14
C ILE A 319 10.82 -17.52 28.56
N TRP A 320 11.23 -16.26 28.50
CA TRP A 320 12.60 -15.82 28.72
C TRP A 320 12.75 -14.91 29.95
N THR A 321 13.96 -14.87 30.53
CA THR A 321 14.29 -13.83 31.50
C THR A 321 14.17 -12.44 30.90
N PRO A 322 13.93 -11.39 31.73
CA PRO A 322 13.63 -10.04 31.18
C PRO A 322 14.64 -9.51 30.15
N PHE A 323 15.93 -9.75 30.38
CA PHE A 323 16.97 -9.32 29.44
C PHE A 323 16.86 -9.96 28.04
N TYR A 324 16.60 -11.27 28.00
CA TYR A 324 16.39 -11.96 26.72
C TYR A 324 15.02 -11.66 26.14
N ALA A 325 13.99 -11.56 26.96
CA ALA A 325 12.64 -11.23 26.53
C ALA A 325 12.58 -9.87 25.80
N ILE A 326 13.25 -8.84 26.31
CA ILE A 326 13.35 -7.52 25.67
C ILE A 326 13.98 -7.65 24.28
N LYS A 327 15.03 -8.44 24.10
CA LYS A 327 15.66 -8.66 22.79
C LYS A 327 14.72 -9.35 21.82
N HIS A 328 13.97 -10.37 22.27
CA HIS A 328 12.99 -11.09 21.45
C HIS A 328 11.77 -10.20 21.10
N ALA A 329 11.43 -9.26 21.95
CA ALA A 329 10.35 -8.30 21.70
C ALA A 329 10.75 -7.17 20.72
N ILE A 330 12.01 -6.81 20.64
CA ILE A 330 12.44 -5.65 19.86
C ILE A 330 13.14 -6.04 18.56
N LEU A 331 14.19 -6.88 18.62
CA LEU A 331 15.12 -7.07 17.51
C LEU A 331 14.47 -7.64 16.24
N PRO A 332 13.63 -8.70 16.28
CA PRO A 332 13.03 -9.26 15.07
C PRO A 332 12.15 -8.25 14.34
N TYR A 333 11.36 -7.48 15.09
CA TYR A 333 10.43 -6.50 14.54
C TYR A 333 11.15 -5.23 14.06
N TYR A 334 12.23 -4.85 14.70
CA TYR A 334 13.12 -3.80 14.24
C TYR A 334 13.78 -4.17 12.91
N LEU A 335 14.31 -5.39 12.78
CA LEU A 335 14.88 -5.89 11.53
C LEU A 335 13.84 -5.97 10.41
N LEU A 336 12.64 -6.44 10.73
CA LEU A 336 11.54 -6.46 9.78
C LEU A 336 11.18 -5.05 9.31
N SER A 337 11.15 -4.08 10.23
CA SER A 337 10.92 -2.67 9.90
C SER A 337 12.01 -2.09 8.99
N ILE A 338 13.28 -2.42 9.22
CA ILE A 338 14.39 -2.02 8.34
C ILE A 338 14.16 -2.54 6.92
N ILE A 339 13.84 -3.82 6.77
CA ILE A 339 13.59 -4.44 5.46
C ILE A 339 12.42 -3.71 4.76
N PHE A 340 11.33 -3.46 5.45
CA PHE A 340 10.17 -2.73 4.91
C PHE A 340 10.54 -1.33 4.45
N ILE A 341 11.18 -0.53 5.31
CA ILE A 341 11.53 0.87 5.02
C ILE A 341 12.55 0.97 3.87
N PHE A 342 13.49 0.03 3.77
CA PHE A 342 14.43 0.02 2.66
C PHE A 342 13.71 -0.20 1.32
N ASN A 343 12.76 -1.13 1.27
CA ASN A 343 11.99 -1.39 0.06
C ASN A 343 11.05 -0.22 -0.27
N SER A 344 10.24 0.23 0.68
CA SER A 344 9.29 1.33 0.48
C SER A 344 10.00 2.62 0.04
N SER A 345 11.11 3.00 0.69
CA SER A 345 11.84 4.22 0.33
C SER A 345 12.50 4.12 -1.04
N ALA A 346 13.09 2.96 -1.41
CA ALA A 346 13.70 2.73 -2.72
C ALA A 346 12.69 2.90 -3.86
N ASN A 347 11.44 2.59 -3.61
CA ASN A 347 10.36 2.64 -4.60
C ASN A 347 9.82 4.06 -4.85
N HIS A 348 9.77 4.93 -3.83
CA HIS A 348 8.99 6.18 -3.91
C HIS A 348 9.75 7.45 -3.54
N LEU A 349 10.88 7.36 -2.83
CA LEU A 349 11.59 8.53 -2.32
C LEU A 349 12.83 8.93 -3.15
N HIS A 350 12.89 8.54 -4.40
CA HIS A 350 13.89 9.07 -5.32
C HIS A 350 13.51 10.51 -5.72
N LYS A 351 14.53 11.38 -5.90
CA LYS A 351 14.33 12.81 -6.23
C LYS A 351 13.36 13.06 -7.39
N ASP A 352 13.41 12.20 -8.41
CA ASP A 352 12.61 12.36 -9.61
C ASP A 352 11.20 11.81 -9.39
N SER A 353 11.04 10.75 -8.58
CA SER A 353 9.72 10.20 -8.22
C SER A 353 8.90 11.18 -7.37
N VAL A 354 9.53 11.90 -6.44
CA VAL A 354 8.83 12.91 -5.62
C VAL A 354 8.36 14.12 -6.43
N LYS A 355 9.06 14.46 -7.52
CA LYS A 355 8.72 15.57 -8.42
C LYS A 355 7.77 15.19 -9.54
N GLY A 356 7.47 13.91 -9.70
CA GLY A 356 6.79 13.33 -10.85
C GLY A 356 5.27 13.57 -10.91
N GLN A 357 4.71 14.54 -10.18
CA GLN A 357 3.26 14.79 -10.21
C GLN A 357 2.75 15.13 -11.61
N ASN A 358 1.68 14.47 -12.05
CA ASN A 358 1.05 14.66 -13.35
C ASN A 358 -0.49 14.65 -13.21
N LYS A 359 -1.19 15.37 -14.06
CA LYS A 359 -2.66 15.38 -14.10
C LYS A 359 -3.24 14.10 -14.71
N ASN A 360 -2.52 13.44 -15.60
CA ASN A 360 -2.86 12.11 -16.06
C ASN A 360 -2.46 11.07 -15.02
N TRP A 361 -3.42 10.33 -14.47
CA TRP A 361 -3.19 9.39 -13.37
C TRP A 361 -2.20 8.27 -13.75
N TYR A 362 -2.26 7.72 -14.97
CA TYR A 362 -1.35 6.65 -15.40
C TYR A 362 0.09 7.17 -15.53
N ILE A 363 0.28 8.36 -16.11
CA ILE A 363 1.61 8.99 -16.17
C ILE A 363 2.10 9.31 -14.76
N HIS A 364 1.23 9.80 -13.88
CA HIS A 364 1.55 10.06 -12.48
C HIS A 364 2.09 8.81 -11.78
N GLN A 365 1.41 7.64 -11.92
CA GLN A 365 1.87 6.40 -11.30
C GLN A 365 3.25 5.95 -11.82
N VAL A 366 3.53 6.12 -13.10
CA VAL A 366 4.86 5.84 -13.68
C VAL A 366 5.93 6.75 -13.09
N THR A 367 5.66 8.06 -13.05
CA THR A 367 6.67 9.06 -12.69
C THR A 367 6.88 9.23 -11.18
N THR A 368 5.95 8.74 -10.34
CA THR A 368 6.08 8.75 -8.88
C THR A 368 6.57 7.44 -8.29
N SER A 369 6.89 6.46 -9.15
CA SER A 369 7.41 5.16 -8.75
C SER A 369 8.79 4.90 -9.35
N ASN A 370 9.58 4.02 -8.74
CA ASN A 370 10.89 3.61 -9.20
C ASN A 370 11.04 2.10 -9.15
N ASN A 371 11.48 1.49 -10.25
CA ASN A 371 11.91 0.10 -10.27
C ASN A 371 13.39 -0.01 -9.92
N PHE A 372 13.80 -1.13 -9.33
CA PHE A 372 15.21 -1.37 -9.05
C PHE A 372 15.60 -2.84 -9.22
N GLY A 373 16.75 -3.06 -9.85
CA GLY A 373 17.27 -4.40 -10.12
C GLY A 373 16.32 -5.25 -10.97
N SER A 374 16.84 -6.34 -11.53
CA SER A 374 16.06 -7.26 -12.37
C SER A 374 16.31 -8.72 -12.06
N HIS A 375 17.26 -9.02 -11.15
CA HIS A 375 17.70 -10.37 -10.82
C HIS A 375 16.84 -10.96 -9.69
N TRP A 376 16.83 -12.30 -9.60
CA TRP A 376 16.07 -13.04 -8.60
C TRP A 376 16.31 -12.59 -7.13
N PRO A 377 17.54 -12.19 -6.69
CA PRO A 377 17.70 -11.71 -5.33
C PRO A 377 16.85 -10.46 -5.03
N HIS A 378 16.80 -9.50 -5.97
CA HIS A 378 15.96 -8.31 -5.82
C HIS A 378 14.48 -8.67 -5.72
N TYR A 379 14.00 -9.61 -6.54
CA TYR A 379 12.61 -10.06 -6.53
C TYR A 379 12.21 -10.64 -5.17
N TYR A 380 13.01 -11.54 -4.58
CA TYR A 380 12.65 -12.13 -3.29
C TYR A 380 12.83 -11.19 -2.11
N THR A 381 13.89 -10.38 -2.11
CA THR A 381 14.14 -9.41 -1.02
C THR A 381 13.20 -8.22 -1.04
N SER A 382 12.64 -7.86 -2.19
CA SER A 382 11.59 -6.84 -2.33
C SER A 382 10.19 -7.42 -2.34
N ILE A 383 10.04 -8.75 -2.26
CA ILE A 383 8.74 -9.45 -2.41
C ILE A 383 8.03 -9.16 -3.75
N GLY A 384 8.81 -8.92 -4.83
CA GLY A 384 8.32 -8.56 -6.15
C GLY A 384 8.07 -7.07 -6.38
N LEU A 385 8.16 -6.25 -5.32
CA LEU A 385 7.94 -4.80 -5.40
C LEU A 385 9.11 -4.03 -6.03
N ASN A 386 10.16 -4.71 -6.47
CA ASN A 386 11.17 -4.11 -7.34
C ASN A 386 10.64 -3.76 -8.75
N TYR A 387 9.40 -4.16 -9.08
CA TYR A 387 8.63 -3.76 -10.26
C TYR A 387 7.48 -2.81 -9.84
N GLN A 388 7.83 -1.75 -9.15
CA GLN A 388 6.87 -0.86 -8.50
C GLN A 388 5.99 -0.08 -9.47
N ILE A 389 6.53 0.32 -10.62
CA ILE A 389 5.79 1.03 -11.65
C ILE A 389 4.63 0.17 -12.16
N GLU A 390 4.91 -1.09 -12.49
CA GLU A 390 3.90 -2.04 -12.97
C GLU A 390 2.87 -2.35 -11.89
N HIS A 391 3.32 -2.46 -10.64
CA HIS A 391 2.43 -2.66 -9.50
C HIS A 391 1.45 -1.50 -9.29
N HIS A 392 1.92 -0.26 -9.37
CA HIS A 392 1.07 0.92 -9.24
C HIS A 392 0.08 1.09 -10.40
N LEU A 393 0.50 0.77 -11.63
CA LEU A 393 -0.38 0.81 -12.81
C LEU A 393 -1.47 -0.27 -12.76
N PHE A 394 -1.15 -1.46 -12.26
CA PHE A 394 -2.00 -2.65 -12.30
C PHE A 394 -2.01 -3.38 -10.93
N PRO A 395 -2.49 -2.75 -9.86
CA PRO A 395 -2.38 -3.28 -8.51
C PRO A 395 -3.13 -4.62 -8.31
N THR A 396 -4.15 -4.90 -9.12
CA THR A 396 -4.90 -6.17 -9.07
C THR A 396 -4.21 -7.34 -9.77
N VAL A 397 -3.05 -7.11 -10.38
CA VAL A 397 -2.18 -8.14 -10.96
C VAL A 397 -1.23 -8.65 -9.88
N ASN A 398 -1.18 -9.98 -9.70
CA ASN A 398 -0.25 -10.58 -8.74
C ASN A 398 1.20 -10.27 -9.10
N HIS A 399 2.02 -9.95 -8.10
CA HIS A 399 3.41 -9.52 -8.33
C HIS A 399 4.26 -10.57 -9.08
N CYS A 400 3.89 -11.86 -9.08
CA CYS A 400 4.59 -12.87 -9.87
C CYS A 400 4.51 -12.66 -11.39
N HIS A 401 3.64 -11.77 -11.87
CA HIS A 401 3.46 -11.41 -13.27
C HIS A 401 4.05 -10.04 -13.65
N LEU A 402 4.45 -9.22 -12.68
CA LEU A 402 4.91 -7.86 -12.96
C LEU A 402 6.14 -7.83 -13.87
N ARG A 403 7.04 -8.81 -13.70
CA ARG A 403 8.21 -8.97 -14.56
C ARG A 403 7.85 -9.20 -16.04
N ASP A 404 6.73 -9.88 -16.30
CA ASP A 404 6.29 -10.19 -17.66
C ASP A 404 5.76 -8.97 -18.38
N ILE A 405 5.08 -8.05 -17.65
CA ILE A 405 4.52 -6.82 -18.22
C ILE A 405 5.49 -5.64 -18.22
N GLN A 406 6.58 -5.71 -17.46
CA GLN A 406 7.59 -4.65 -17.36
C GLN A 406 8.15 -4.21 -18.75
N PRO A 407 8.52 -5.10 -19.67
CA PRO A 407 9.00 -4.68 -20.99
C PRO A 407 7.92 -3.94 -21.80
N ILE A 408 6.65 -4.29 -21.64
CA ILE A 408 5.51 -3.63 -22.29
C ILE A 408 5.40 -2.20 -21.81
N VAL A 409 5.35 -2.02 -20.47
CA VAL A 409 5.24 -0.70 -19.86
C VAL A 409 6.44 0.18 -20.23
N LYS A 410 7.65 -0.35 -20.08
CA LYS A 410 8.89 0.37 -20.38
C LYS A 410 8.92 0.86 -21.83
N SER A 411 8.64 -0.02 -22.80
CA SER A 411 8.66 0.33 -24.23
C SER A 411 7.64 1.43 -24.59
N LEU A 412 6.49 1.45 -23.89
CA LEU A 412 5.49 2.49 -24.08
C LEU A 412 5.92 3.81 -23.44
N CYS A 413 6.53 3.78 -22.27
CA CYS A 413 7.09 4.99 -21.69
C CYS A 413 8.16 5.62 -22.60
N GLU A 414 9.03 4.80 -23.19
CA GLU A 414 10.02 5.25 -24.18
C GLU A 414 9.33 5.85 -25.43
N LYS A 415 8.30 5.18 -25.96
CA LYS A 415 7.52 5.66 -27.12
C LYS A 415 6.89 7.03 -26.88
N TYR A 416 6.35 7.26 -25.68
CA TYR A 416 5.63 8.49 -25.33
C TYR A 416 6.48 9.54 -24.63
N GLY A 417 7.80 9.30 -24.48
CA GLY A 417 8.71 10.23 -23.80
C GLY A 417 8.43 10.40 -22.30
N ILE A 418 7.82 9.37 -21.67
CA ILE A 418 7.53 9.37 -20.25
C ILE A 418 8.74 8.81 -19.50
N LEU A 419 9.17 9.52 -18.47
CA LEU A 419 10.31 9.13 -17.67
C LEU A 419 10.01 7.85 -16.87
N TYR A 420 10.70 6.76 -17.24
CA TYR A 420 10.59 5.45 -16.60
C TYR A 420 11.83 5.22 -15.73
N HIS A 421 11.68 5.30 -14.41
CA HIS A 421 12.78 5.14 -13.47
C HIS A 421 13.09 3.67 -13.22
N HIS A 422 14.33 3.25 -13.49
CA HIS A 422 14.81 1.92 -13.18
C HIS A 422 16.30 1.99 -12.77
N THR A 423 16.59 1.83 -11.49
CA THR A 423 17.95 1.79 -10.95
C THR A 423 18.52 0.37 -10.99
N GLY A 424 19.86 0.25 -11.02
CA GLY A 424 20.55 -1.03 -11.17
C GLY A 424 20.36 -2.01 -10.00
N GLY A 425 20.01 -1.51 -8.82
CA GLY A 425 19.74 -2.32 -7.62
C GLY A 425 19.59 -1.49 -6.36
N TYR A 426 19.55 -2.15 -5.21
CA TYR A 426 19.37 -1.49 -3.91
C TYR A 426 20.37 -0.38 -3.63
N LYS A 427 21.64 -0.59 -3.96
CA LYS A 427 22.70 0.40 -3.66
C LYS A 427 22.40 1.74 -4.31
N GLU A 428 22.12 1.74 -5.61
CA GLU A 428 21.83 2.97 -6.36
C GLU A 428 20.51 3.61 -5.90
N ALA A 429 19.47 2.79 -5.68
CA ALA A 429 18.17 3.26 -5.20
C ALA A 429 18.31 3.94 -3.82
N LEU A 430 18.99 3.31 -2.86
CA LEU A 430 19.17 3.86 -1.51
C LEU A 430 20.11 5.08 -1.48
N ILE A 431 21.13 5.14 -2.35
CA ILE A 431 21.94 6.35 -2.53
C ILE A 431 21.05 7.50 -3.04
N GLY A 432 20.19 7.23 -4.02
CA GLY A 432 19.23 8.22 -4.52
C GLY A 432 18.30 8.76 -3.43
N VAL A 433 17.79 7.91 -2.56
CA VAL A 433 16.99 8.30 -1.39
C VAL A 433 17.82 9.15 -0.42
N TYR A 434 19.03 8.70 -0.08
CA TYR A 434 19.91 9.43 0.82
C TYR A 434 20.23 10.85 0.30
N ASP A 435 20.58 10.95 -0.98
CA ASP A 435 20.91 12.25 -1.61
C ASP A 435 19.68 13.15 -1.69
N HIS A 436 18.50 12.58 -1.99
CA HIS A 436 17.24 13.33 -1.97
C HIS A 436 16.91 13.89 -0.58
N LEU A 437 16.98 13.06 0.46
CA LEU A 437 16.73 13.49 1.83
C LEU A 437 17.75 14.54 2.30
N ARG A 438 19.04 14.40 1.90
CA ARG A 438 20.08 15.38 2.19
C ARG A 438 19.78 16.72 1.54
N GLU A 439 19.33 16.73 0.28
CA GLU A 439 18.96 17.95 -0.43
C GLU A 439 17.76 18.64 0.21
N MET A 440 16.71 17.88 0.50
CA MET A 440 15.52 18.40 1.18
C MET A 440 15.80 18.91 2.60
N GLY A 441 16.83 18.40 3.26
CA GLY A 441 17.27 18.85 4.59
C GLY A 441 17.99 20.19 4.59
N LYS A 442 18.51 20.66 3.47
CA LYS A 442 19.16 21.97 3.38
C LYS A 442 18.16 23.11 3.57
N LYS A 443 18.61 24.18 4.24
CA LYS A 443 17.82 25.41 4.35
C LYS A 443 17.57 25.99 2.96
N PRO A 444 16.32 26.23 2.56
CA PRO A 444 16.05 26.91 1.29
C PRO A 444 16.75 28.27 1.23
N VAL A 445 17.34 28.58 0.09
CA VAL A 445 17.87 29.93 -0.16
C VAL A 445 16.66 30.82 -0.37
N THR A 446 16.40 31.73 0.55
CA THR A 446 15.41 32.81 0.35
C THR A 446 16.00 33.78 -0.66
N ASN A 447 15.50 33.79 -1.88
CA ASN A 447 15.77 34.86 -2.83
C ASN A 447 15.13 36.17 -2.38
#